data_ea5a43baeccc063c52a6f0a36ad8d884
#
_entry.id   ea5a43baeccc063c52a6f0a36ad8d884
#
_cell.length_a   1.000
_cell.length_b   1.000
_cell.length_c   1.000
_cell.angle_alpha   90.00
_cell.angle_beta   90.00
_cell.angle_gamma   90.00
#
_symmetry.space_group_name_H-M   'P 1'
#
loop_
_entity.id
_entity.type
_entity.pdbx_description
1 polymer ?
#
loop_
_entity_poly.entity_id
_entity_poly.type
_entity_poly.pdbx_seq_one_letter_code
_entity_poly.pdbx_strand_id
1 'polypeptide(L)'
;GNPIEMLKSSIGKFNHNVSTLNKGEIYNTRFLNNQELLCCRSPHVTIGNILVAKNTYVGEIDTYFNLTDEIVCLNSINDNILERLSGCDFDSDQMLITNDKILLNAAKKNYSLFKVPTSNVHARKVQRKYTSEDQADLDIRTSNNLIGEIINLSQQLNSQLWDKANNYTKQTGCSIFDLYNT
;
A
#
# COMPACT_ATOMS: atom_id res chain seq x y z
N GLY A 1 2.81 -10.37 5.16
CA GLY A 1 4.16 -10.09 5.67
C GLY A 1 5.18 -11.08 5.19
N ASN A 2 6.42 -10.93 5.62
CA ASN A 2 7.47 -11.90 5.35
C ASN A 2 7.46 -13.01 6.43
N PRO A 3 7.16 -14.27 6.11
CA PRO A 3 7.00 -15.34 7.09
C PRO A 3 8.32 -15.69 7.81
N ILE A 4 9.46 -15.53 7.16
CA ILE A 4 10.78 -15.74 7.78
C ILE A 4 11.03 -14.73 8.91
N GLU A 5 10.74 -13.45 8.66
CA GLU A 5 10.93 -12.41 9.68
C GLU A 5 9.90 -12.54 10.82
N MET A 6 8.70 -12.98 10.51
CA MET A 6 7.68 -13.29 11.52
C MET A 6 8.13 -14.45 12.43
N LEU A 7 8.70 -15.51 11.84
CA LEU A 7 9.25 -16.63 12.61
C LEU A 7 10.44 -16.18 13.47
N LYS A 8 11.36 -15.38 12.90
CA LYS A 8 12.48 -14.82 13.68
C LYS A 8 11.99 -13.97 14.85
N SER A 9 10.92 -13.20 14.64
CA SER A 9 10.32 -12.39 15.71
C SER A 9 9.76 -13.27 16.83
N SER A 10 9.05 -14.35 16.49
CA SER A 10 8.44 -15.25 17.48
C SER A 10 9.47 -15.96 18.38
N ILE A 11 10.69 -16.17 17.88
CA ILE A 11 11.79 -16.80 18.62
C ILE A 11 12.83 -15.79 19.18
N GLY A 12 12.49 -14.50 19.16
CA GLY A 12 13.37 -13.43 19.69
C GLY A 12 14.64 -13.17 18.87
N LYS A 13 14.69 -13.59 17.60
CA LYS A 13 15.85 -13.42 16.70
C LYS A 13 15.61 -12.38 15.59
N PHE A 14 14.57 -11.56 15.73
CA PHE A 14 14.27 -10.53 14.75
C PHE A 14 15.35 -9.41 14.76
N ASN A 15 15.76 -8.99 13.58
CA ASN A 15 16.67 -7.88 13.39
C ASN A 15 16.04 -6.83 12.47
N HIS A 16 15.87 -5.62 12.97
CA HIS A 16 15.26 -4.51 12.23
C HIS A 16 16.03 -4.06 10.98
N ASN A 17 17.29 -4.46 10.85
CA ASN A 17 18.15 -4.04 9.74
C ASN A 17 18.34 -5.12 8.67
N VAL A 18 17.79 -6.30 8.88
CA VAL A 18 18.01 -7.45 7.99
C VAL A 18 16.68 -8.11 7.64
N SER A 19 16.41 -8.22 6.37
CA SER A 19 15.26 -8.96 5.84
C SER A 19 15.68 -9.84 4.68
N THR A 20 15.02 -10.98 4.52
CA THR A 20 15.22 -11.87 3.36
C THR A 20 14.67 -11.27 2.07
N LEU A 21 13.74 -10.33 2.16
CA LEU A 21 13.29 -9.49 1.06
C LEU A 21 13.83 -8.08 1.27
N ASN A 22 14.44 -7.50 0.26
CA ASN A 22 14.89 -6.11 0.31
C ASN A 22 13.73 -5.13 0.12
N LYS A 23 14.01 -3.85 0.30
CA LYS A 23 13.06 -2.79 -0.01
C LYS A 23 12.60 -2.86 -1.47
N GLY A 24 11.29 -2.79 -1.69
CA GLY A 24 10.69 -2.89 -3.01
C GLY A 24 10.68 -4.30 -3.60
N GLU A 25 11.05 -5.31 -2.83
CA GLU A 25 10.92 -6.72 -3.25
C GLU A 25 9.69 -7.37 -2.64
N ILE A 26 9.08 -8.25 -3.43
CA ILE A 26 8.00 -9.14 -3.00
C ILE A 26 8.36 -10.57 -3.40
N TYR A 27 7.76 -11.55 -2.74
CA TYR A 27 7.83 -12.95 -3.15
C TYR A 27 6.41 -13.46 -3.45
N ASN A 28 6.28 -14.03 -4.63
CA ASN A 28 5.07 -14.73 -5.06
C ASN A 28 5.45 -15.80 -6.10
N THR A 29 4.84 -16.96 -6.03
CA THR A 29 5.18 -18.11 -6.89
C THR A 29 4.59 -18.02 -8.31
N ARG A 30 3.58 -17.15 -8.53
CA ARG A 30 2.94 -16.95 -9.85
C ARG A 30 3.83 -16.23 -10.86
N PHE A 31 4.71 -15.35 -10.38
CA PHE A 31 5.53 -14.50 -11.24
C PHE A 31 6.99 -14.98 -11.29
N LEU A 32 7.66 -14.68 -12.40
CA LEU A 32 9.05 -15.06 -12.59
C LEU A 32 9.98 -14.30 -11.63
N ASN A 33 11.08 -14.95 -11.27
CA ASN A 33 12.13 -14.29 -10.48
C ASN A 33 12.68 -13.07 -11.24
N ASN A 34 12.92 -11.98 -10.52
CA ASN A 34 13.33 -10.67 -11.03
C ASN A 34 12.30 -9.96 -11.93
N GLN A 35 11.08 -10.46 -12.03
CA GLN A 35 10.01 -9.78 -12.76
C GLN A 35 9.56 -8.53 -12.05
N GLU A 36 9.45 -7.42 -12.78
CA GLU A 36 8.89 -6.18 -12.28
C GLU A 36 7.36 -6.23 -12.34
N LEU A 37 6.73 -5.74 -11.31
CA LEU A 37 5.29 -5.82 -11.08
C LEU A 37 4.75 -4.48 -10.59
N LEU A 38 3.52 -4.18 -10.99
CA LEU A 38 2.74 -3.10 -10.42
C LEU A 38 1.70 -3.69 -9.48
N CYS A 39 1.70 -3.20 -8.24
CA CYS A 39 0.79 -3.64 -7.20
C CYS A 39 -0.05 -2.47 -6.72
N CYS A 40 -1.34 -2.70 -6.50
CA CYS A 40 -2.23 -1.72 -5.88
C CYS A 40 -3.31 -2.42 -5.04
N ARG A 41 -3.80 -1.70 -4.04
CA ARG A 41 -4.85 -2.19 -3.14
C ARG A 41 -5.99 -1.19 -3.08
N SER A 42 -7.21 -1.70 -3.03
CA SER A 42 -8.39 -0.88 -2.73
C SER A 42 -8.53 -0.68 -1.22
N PRO A 43 -8.96 0.52 -0.77
CA PRO A 43 -9.34 1.68 -1.57
C PRO A 43 -8.14 2.45 -2.12
N HIS A 44 -8.17 2.85 -3.39
CA HIS A 44 -7.12 3.63 -4.04
C HIS A 44 -7.39 5.13 -3.82
N VAL A 45 -6.84 5.71 -2.77
CA VAL A 45 -7.16 7.08 -2.33
C VAL A 45 -6.41 8.13 -3.12
N THR A 46 -5.13 7.89 -3.42
CA THR A 46 -4.27 8.82 -4.15
C THR A 46 -3.45 8.10 -5.22
N ILE A 47 -2.91 8.87 -6.17
CA ILE A 47 -2.00 8.34 -7.20
C ILE A 47 -0.76 7.66 -6.58
N GLY A 48 -0.33 8.11 -5.40
CA GLY A 48 0.78 7.51 -4.66
C GLY A 48 0.51 6.11 -4.10
N ASN A 49 -0.76 5.69 -4.06
CA ASN A 49 -1.13 4.37 -3.57
C ASN A 49 -0.89 3.25 -4.59
N ILE A 50 0.28 3.24 -5.18
CA ILE A 50 0.79 2.18 -6.06
C ILE A 50 2.18 1.75 -5.59
N LEU A 51 2.50 0.49 -5.79
CA LEU A 51 3.81 -0.07 -5.52
C LEU A 51 4.38 -0.66 -6.81
N VAL A 52 5.54 -0.18 -7.21
CA VAL A 52 6.37 -0.85 -8.22
C VAL A 52 7.33 -1.76 -7.46
N ALA A 53 7.16 -3.05 -7.63
CA ALA A 53 7.93 -4.06 -6.93
C ALA A 53 8.67 -4.99 -7.89
N LYS A 54 9.67 -5.68 -7.39
CA LYS A 54 10.36 -6.76 -8.09
C LYS A 54 10.04 -8.08 -7.40
N ASN A 55 9.60 -9.07 -8.15
CA ASN A 55 9.43 -10.42 -7.61
C ASN A 55 10.80 -11.05 -7.38
N THR A 56 11.06 -11.51 -6.18
CA THR A 56 12.35 -12.10 -5.80
C THR A 56 12.12 -13.48 -5.21
N TYR A 57 12.78 -14.48 -5.76
CA TYR A 57 12.74 -15.84 -5.24
C TYR A 57 13.48 -15.91 -3.91
N VAL A 58 12.85 -16.51 -2.91
CA VAL A 58 13.42 -16.75 -1.59
C VAL A 58 13.31 -18.24 -1.27
N GLY A 59 14.43 -18.94 -1.35
CA GLY A 59 14.50 -20.40 -1.22
C GLY A 59 13.96 -20.92 0.13
N GLU A 60 14.18 -20.18 1.20
CA GLU A 60 13.66 -20.52 2.53
C GLU A 60 12.13 -20.44 2.59
N ILE A 61 11.52 -19.44 1.93
CA ILE A 61 10.06 -19.34 1.85
C ILE A 61 9.52 -20.52 1.03
N ASP A 62 10.12 -20.78 -0.12
CA ASP A 62 9.70 -21.86 -1.02
C ASP A 62 9.81 -23.25 -0.36
N THR A 63 10.88 -23.47 0.38
CA THR A 63 11.17 -24.77 0.99
C THR A 63 10.33 -25.06 2.23
N TYR A 64 10.12 -24.06 3.09
CA TYR A 64 9.55 -24.27 4.42
C TYR A 64 8.11 -23.80 4.57
N PHE A 65 7.62 -22.95 3.65
CA PHE A 65 6.26 -22.43 3.70
C PHE A 65 5.52 -22.83 2.43
N ASN A 66 4.66 -23.79 2.51
CA ASN A 66 3.86 -24.28 1.38
C ASN A 66 2.79 -23.22 0.97
N LEU A 67 3.25 -22.07 0.48
CA LEU A 67 2.40 -20.96 0.06
C LEU A 67 1.82 -21.21 -1.33
N THR A 68 0.55 -20.87 -1.49
CA THR A 68 -0.09 -20.88 -2.81
C THR A 68 0.33 -19.64 -3.61
N ASP A 69 0.07 -19.65 -4.92
CA ASP A 69 0.33 -18.55 -5.82
C ASP A 69 -0.58 -17.31 -5.58
N GLU A 70 -1.57 -17.44 -4.69
CA GLU A 70 -2.40 -16.33 -4.22
C GLU A 70 -1.75 -15.53 -3.07
N ILE A 71 -0.71 -16.08 -2.43
CA ILE A 71 -0.06 -15.44 -1.29
C ILE A 71 1.12 -14.59 -1.74
N VAL A 72 1.15 -13.36 -1.25
CA VAL A 72 2.26 -12.42 -1.49
C VAL A 72 2.98 -12.14 -0.18
N CYS A 73 4.29 -12.37 -0.17
CA CYS A 73 5.15 -11.93 0.91
C CYS A 73 5.80 -10.60 0.54
N LEU A 74 5.82 -9.67 1.48
CA LEU A 74 6.42 -8.36 1.27
C LEU A 74 7.20 -7.92 2.51
N ASN A 75 8.12 -6.96 2.30
CA ASN A 75 8.92 -6.37 3.36
C ASN A 75 8.45 -4.96 3.68
N SER A 76 8.08 -4.72 4.92
CA SER A 76 7.74 -3.38 5.46
C SER A 76 8.85 -2.78 6.33
N ILE A 77 10.00 -3.45 6.46
CA ILE A 77 11.12 -2.96 7.27
C ILE A 77 11.79 -1.81 6.52
N ASN A 78 11.83 -0.65 7.16
CA ASN A 78 12.40 0.58 6.60
C ASN A 78 11.81 0.98 5.24
N ASP A 79 10.54 0.61 4.99
CA ASP A 79 9.80 0.96 3.79
C ASP A 79 8.36 1.36 4.13
N ASN A 80 7.80 2.30 3.38
CA ASN A 80 6.42 2.76 3.52
C ASN A 80 5.44 1.96 2.65
N ILE A 81 5.72 0.68 2.45
CA ILE A 81 4.94 -0.18 1.57
C ILE A 81 3.48 -0.33 2.05
N LEU A 82 3.25 -0.30 3.36
CA LEU A 82 1.92 -0.41 3.94
C LEU A 82 1.07 0.82 3.58
N GLU A 83 1.64 2.01 3.69
CA GLU A 83 0.98 3.26 3.29
C GLU A 83 0.79 3.34 1.78
N ARG A 84 1.77 2.90 0.98
CA ARG A 84 1.63 2.79 -0.48
C ARG A 84 0.49 1.88 -0.88
N LEU A 85 0.24 0.83 -0.14
CA LEU A 85 -0.88 -0.09 -0.34
C LEU A 85 -2.11 0.33 0.48
N SER A 86 -2.34 1.66 0.59
CA SER A 86 -3.53 2.26 1.21
C SER A 86 -3.73 1.86 2.68
N GLY A 87 -2.66 1.85 3.46
CA GLY A 87 -2.70 1.46 4.87
C GLY A 87 -3.02 -0.02 5.05
N CYS A 88 -2.49 -0.88 4.17
CA CYS A 88 -2.67 -2.32 4.34
C CYS A 88 -2.00 -2.80 5.62
N ASP A 89 -2.49 -3.90 6.13
CA ASP A 89 -1.87 -4.67 7.19
C ASP A 89 -1.75 -6.16 6.82
N PHE A 90 -1.48 -7.03 7.77
CA PHE A 90 -1.21 -8.44 7.50
C PHE A 90 -2.36 -9.35 7.93
N ASP A 91 -3.59 -8.84 7.92
CA ASP A 91 -4.80 -9.54 8.35
C ASP A 91 -5.63 -10.15 7.21
N SER A 92 -5.01 -10.46 6.08
CA SER A 92 -5.63 -11.01 4.85
C SER A 92 -6.06 -9.93 3.83
N ASP A 93 -5.44 -8.79 3.86
CA ASP A 93 -5.62 -7.78 2.82
C ASP A 93 -5.29 -8.31 1.43
N GLN A 94 -6.11 -7.90 0.45
CA GLN A 94 -5.96 -8.31 -0.94
C GLN A 94 -5.40 -7.18 -1.80
N MET A 95 -4.56 -7.54 -2.78
CA MET A 95 -4.02 -6.59 -3.73
C MET A 95 -4.12 -7.11 -5.17
N LEU A 96 -4.27 -6.18 -6.10
CA LEU A 96 -4.10 -6.45 -7.53
C LEU A 96 -2.61 -6.41 -7.86
N ILE A 97 -2.14 -7.41 -8.59
CA ILE A 97 -0.77 -7.46 -9.12
C ILE A 97 -0.83 -7.66 -10.63
N THR A 98 -0.08 -6.87 -11.36
CA THR A 98 0.02 -6.99 -12.82
C THR A 98 1.46 -6.81 -13.31
N ASN A 99 1.79 -7.52 -14.39
CA ASN A 99 3.03 -7.37 -15.14
C ASN A 99 2.81 -6.66 -16.47
N ASP A 100 1.65 -5.99 -16.64
CA ASP A 100 1.36 -5.23 -17.84
C ASP A 100 2.39 -4.11 -18.05
N LYS A 101 3.08 -4.16 -19.18
CA LYS A 101 4.19 -3.26 -19.48
C LYS A 101 3.76 -1.80 -19.67
N ILE A 102 2.55 -1.57 -20.15
CA ILE A 102 2.04 -0.21 -20.37
C ILE A 102 1.79 0.45 -19.03
N LEU A 103 1.07 -0.24 -18.15
CA LEU A 103 0.76 0.25 -16.80
C LEU A 103 2.03 0.41 -15.97
N LEU A 104 2.93 -0.56 -16.02
CA LEU A 104 4.19 -0.52 -15.29
C LEU A 104 5.08 0.65 -15.75
N ASN A 105 5.20 0.87 -17.06
CA ASN A 105 5.98 1.99 -17.58
C ASN A 105 5.35 3.35 -17.25
N ALA A 106 4.04 3.46 -17.29
CA ALA A 106 3.32 4.67 -16.87
C ALA A 106 3.57 4.97 -15.38
N ALA A 107 3.48 3.95 -14.53
CA ALA A 107 3.78 4.08 -13.10
C ALA A 107 5.22 4.52 -12.85
N LYS A 108 6.20 3.85 -13.46
CA LYS A 108 7.64 4.14 -13.29
C LYS A 108 8.00 5.55 -13.70
N LYS A 109 7.41 6.07 -14.76
CA LYS A 109 7.70 7.41 -15.31
C LYS A 109 7.54 8.51 -14.27
N ASN A 110 6.59 8.35 -13.35
CA ASN A 110 6.25 9.36 -12.36
C ASN A 110 6.39 8.85 -10.91
N TYR A 111 6.93 7.66 -10.70
CA TYR A 111 6.95 7.00 -9.41
C TYR A 111 7.62 7.80 -8.30
N SER A 112 8.72 8.49 -8.63
CA SER A 112 9.44 9.36 -7.68
C SER A 112 8.69 10.64 -7.31
N LEU A 113 7.74 11.06 -8.15
CA LEU A 113 6.92 12.25 -7.92
C LEU A 113 5.69 11.95 -7.04
N PHE A 114 5.30 10.69 -6.96
CA PHE A 114 4.12 10.28 -6.21
C PHE A 114 4.40 10.26 -4.71
N LYS A 115 3.77 11.18 -4.01
CA LYS A 115 3.79 11.21 -2.55
C LYS A 115 2.78 10.21 -2.00
N VAL A 116 3.17 9.57 -0.92
CA VAL A 116 2.31 8.61 -0.21
C VAL A 116 1.74 9.31 1.01
N PRO A 117 0.41 9.45 1.11
CA PRO A 117 -0.18 10.02 2.30
C PRO A 117 -0.02 9.07 3.48
N THR A 118 0.42 9.60 4.59
CA THR A 118 0.39 8.88 5.88
C THR A 118 -0.82 9.34 6.66
N SER A 119 -1.65 8.38 7.09
CA SER A 119 -2.78 8.69 7.96
C SER A 119 -2.28 8.87 9.39
N ASN A 120 -2.45 10.08 9.92
CA ASN A 120 -2.14 10.38 11.31
C ASN A 120 -3.42 10.86 12.01
N VAL A 121 -4.31 9.91 12.28
CA VAL A 121 -5.59 10.20 12.94
C VAL A 121 -5.42 10.05 14.46
N HIS A 122 -5.47 11.17 15.16
CA HIS A 122 -5.53 11.17 16.61
C HIS A 122 -6.98 10.94 17.08
N ALA A 123 -7.36 9.68 17.21
CA ALA A 123 -8.67 9.32 17.73
C ALA A 123 -8.74 9.46 19.26
N ARG A 124 -9.77 10.15 19.77
CA ARG A 124 -10.06 10.16 21.20
C ARG A 124 -10.68 8.83 21.60
N LYS A 125 -9.98 8.06 22.44
CA LYS A 125 -10.52 6.80 22.97
C LYS A 125 -11.64 7.10 23.97
N VAL A 126 -12.82 6.55 23.75
CA VAL A 126 -13.96 6.58 24.67
C VAL A 126 -14.18 5.17 25.19
N GLN A 127 -14.11 5.00 26.52
CA GLN A 127 -14.42 3.72 27.14
C GLN A 127 -15.93 3.55 27.19
N ARG A 128 -16.41 2.36 26.84
CA ARG A 128 -17.82 1.94 26.93
C ARG A 128 -17.91 0.67 27.76
N LYS A 129 -19.07 0.42 28.33
CA LYS A 129 -19.36 -0.85 29.00
C LYS A 129 -19.69 -1.90 27.95
N TYR A 130 -19.41 -3.15 28.26
CA TYR A 130 -19.76 -4.27 27.40
C TYR A 130 -21.19 -4.74 27.72
N THR A 131 -22.18 -3.86 27.42
CA THR A 131 -23.60 -4.14 27.56
C THR A 131 -24.26 -4.17 26.19
N SER A 132 -25.43 -4.82 26.08
CA SER A 132 -26.19 -4.90 24.82
C SER A 132 -26.59 -3.53 24.30
N GLU A 133 -26.92 -2.60 25.21
CA GLU A 133 -27.30 -1.23 24.88
C GLU A 133 -26.14 -0.43 24.30
N ASP A 134 -24.95 -0.51 24.93
CA ASP A 134 -23.74 0.18 24.45
C ASP A 134 -23.27 -0.40 23.12
N GLN A 135 -23.42 -1.71 22.89
CA GLN A 135 -23.14 -2.36 21.60
C GLN A 135 -24.11 -1.89 20.52
N ALA A 136 -25.41 -1.90 20.79
CA ALA A 136 -26.42 -1.43 19.83
C ALA A 136 -26.23 0.04 19.46
N ASP A 137 -25.91 0.91 20.43
CA ASP A 137 -25.60 2.32 20.16
C ASP A 137 -24.34 2.46 19.28
N LEU A 138 -23.31 1.65 19.51
CA LEU A 138 -22.12 1.63 18.69
C LEU A 138 -22.43 1.20 17.25
N ASP A 139 -23.18 0.12 17.08
CA ASP A 139 -23.55 -0.42 15.77
C ASP A 139 -24.38 0.59 14.98
N ILE A 140 -25.33 1.26 15.60
CA ILE A 140 -26.13 2.32 14.95
C ILE A 140 -25.23 3.48 14.50
N ARG A 141 -24.29 3.92 15.33
CA ARG A 141 -23.38 5.03 15.00
C ARG A 141 -22.36 4.67 13.92
N THR A 142 -21.95 3.42 13.84
CA THR A 142 -20.97 2.94 12.86
C THR A 142 -21.60 2.38 11.59
N SER A 143 -22.93 2.17 11.57
CA SER A 143 -23.64 1.62 10.40
C SER A 143 -23.58 2.52 9.17
N ASN A 144 -23.49 3.85 9.35
CA ASN A 144 -23.32 4.81 8.27
C ASN A 144 -21.84 4.95 7.90
N ASN A 145 -21.34 4.03 7.11
CA ASN A 145 -19.96 4.06 6.65
C ASN A 145 -19.82 4.98 5.42
N LEU A 146 -19.32 6.20 5.62
CA LEU A 146 -19.06 7.18 4.55
C LEU A 146 -17.70 6.98 3.85
N ILE A 147 -16.95 5.93 4.17
CA ILE A 147 -15.62 5.70 3.61
C ILE A 147 -15.65 5.68 2.08
N GLY A 148 -16.62 4.99 1.49
CA GLY A 148 -16.76 4.92 0.03
C GLY A 148 -17.01 6.28 -0.62
N GLU A 149 -17.86 7.10 -0.04
CA GLU A 149 -18.16 8.46 -0.53
C GLU A 149 -16.94 9.38 -0.43
N ILE A 150 -16.24 9.33 0.72
CA ILE A 150 -15.00 10.11 0.95
C ILE A 150 -13.91 9.72 -0.05
N ILE A 151 -13.75 8.42 -0.30
CA ILE A 151 -12.75 7.91 -1.24
C ILE A 151 -13.09 8.33 -2.67
N ASN A 152 -14.36 8.20 -3.09
CA ASN A 152 -14.79 8.62 -4.41
C ASN A 152 -14.57 10.12 -4.63
N LEU A 153 -14.89 10.95 -3.64
CA LEU A 153 -14.62 12.38 -3.69
C LEU A 153 -13.12 12.67 -3.76
N SER A 154 -12.33 11.98 -2.96
CA SER A 154 -10.86 12.10 -2.97
C SER A 154 -10.28 11.76 -4.36
N GLN A 155 -10.73 10.67 -4.98
CA GLN A 155 -10.29 10.28 -6.33
C GLN A 155 -10.67 11.32 -7.38
N GLN A 156 -11.89 11.86 -7.32
CA GLN A 156 -12.33 12.92 -8.23
C GLN A 156 -11.49 14.18 -8.09
N LEU A 157 -11.24 14.64 -6.86
CA LEU A 157 -10.42 15.81 -6.58
C LEU A 157 -8.96 15.61 -7.04
N ASN A 158 -8.38 14.44 -6.76
CA ASN A 158 -7.03 14.11 -7.22
C ASN A 158 -6.94 14.08 -8.75
N SER A 159 -7.92 13.49 -9.44
CA SER A 159 -7.94 13.46 -10.90
C SER A 159 -8.02 14.87 -11.49
N GLN A 160 -8.89 15.73 -10.96
CA GLN A 160 -9.00 17.14 -11.39
C GLN A 160 -7.72 17.93 -11.11
N LEU A 161 -7.08 17.70 -9.96
CA LEU A 161 -5.83 18.35 -9.62
C LEU A 161 -4.72 17.99 -10.61
N TRP A 162 -4.61 16.70 -10.96
CA TRP A 162 -3.64 16.22 -11.93
C TRP A 162 -3.90 16.78 -13.34
N ASP A 163 -5.16 16.86 -13.76
CA ASP A 163 -5.51 17.47 -15.04
C ASP A 163 -5.10 18.94 -15.09
N LYS A 164 -5.38 19.69 -14.02
CA LYS A 164 -4.95 21.09 -13.93
C LYS A 164 -3.43 21.23 -13.89
N ALA A 165 -2.74 20.37 -13.13
CA ALA A 165 -1.29 20.36 -13.06
C ALA A 165 -0.66 20.09 -14.44
N ASN A 166 -1.16 19.10 -15.17
CA ASN A 166 -0.70 18.76 -16.50
C ASN A 166 -0.96 19.90 -17.51
N ASN A 167 -2.13 20.53 -17.45
CA ASN A 167 -2.46 21.64 -18.31
C ASN A 167 -1.59 22.88 -18.02
N TYR A 168 -1.35 23.18 -16.75
CA TYR A 168 -0.44 24.23 -16.33
C TYR A 168 0.98 23.98 -16.86
N THR A 169 1.50 22.78 -16.69
CA THR A 169 2.82 22.40 -17.20
C THR A 169 2.93 22.54 -18.72
N LYS A 170 1.89 22.14 -19.46
CA LYS A 170 1.84 22.30 -20.93
C LYS A 170 1.84 23.77 -21.37
N GLN A 171 1.19 24.65 -20.60
CA GLN A 171 1.08 26.09 -20.95
C GLN A 171 2.31 26.89 -20.54
N THR A 172 2.93 26.56 -19.43
CA THR A 172 4.00 27.37 -18.82
C THR A 172 5.39 26.76 -18.96
N GLY A 173 5.47 25.45 -19.27
CA GLY A 173 6.72 24.68 -19.24
C GLY A 173 7.25 24.38 -17.83
N CYS A 174 6.59 24.90 -16.77
CA CYS A 174 6.97 24.67 -15.38
C CYS A 174 6.09 23.60 -14.75
N SER A 175 6.69 22.69 -13.98
CA SER A 175 5.91 21.73 -13.20
C SER A 175 5.24 22.40 -12.02
N ILE A 176 3.94 22.13 -11.80
CA ILE A 176 3.24 22.60 -10.60
C ILE A 176 3.89 22.06 -9.31
N PHE A 177 4.58 20.93 -9.41
CA PHE A 177 5.28 20.32 -8.27
C PHE A 177 6.55 21.10 -7.89
N ASP A 178 7.14 21.86 -8.83
CA ASP A 178 8.29 22.72 -8.57
C ASP A 178 7.88 23.94 -7.73
N LEU A 179 6.61 24.37 -7.82
CA LEU A 179 6.05 25.44 -7.01
C LEU A 179 5.78 25.04 -5.55
N TYR A 180 5.61 23.76 -5.27
CA TYR A 180 5.42 23.27 -3.89
C TYR A 180 6.73 22.97 -3.14
N ASN A 181 7.86 23.03 -3.82
CA ASN A 181 9.18 22.77 -3.25
C ASN A 181 9.99 24.05 -2.99
N THR A 182 9.43 25.21 -3.29
CA THR A 182 9.96 26.54 -2.96
C THR A 182 9.24 27.10 -1.73
#